data_c83d7111122163bb31a48b51d47328b5
#
_entry.id   c83d7111122163bb31a48b51d47328b5
#
_cell.length_a   1.000
_cell.length_b   1.000
_cell.length_c   1.000
_cell.angle_alpha   90.00
_cell.angle_beta   90.00
_cell.angle_gamma   90.00
#
_symmetry.space_group_name_H-M   'P 1'
#
loop_
_entity.id
_entity.type
_entity.pdbx_description
1 polymer ?
#
loop_
_entity_poly.entity_id
_entity_poly.type
_entity_poly.pdbx_seq_one_letter_code
_entity_poly.pdbx_strand_id
1 'polypeptide(L)'
;MKLNKLSIYLVVIGLLFAIFNLNAQKVVRYDLHVRDTLVNFTGKIKRAIAVNGQIPMPTMTFTQGDTAEIHVYNELKEATSLHWHGLILPNKEDGVPYLTQMPIEPGTTHVYRFPIAQNGTHWYHSHSGL
;
A
#
# COMPACT_ATOMS: atom_id res chain seq x y z
N MET A 1 -25.68 4.23 47.30
CA MET A 1 -24.77 3.07 47.37
C MET A 1 -23.35 3.61 47.33
N LYS A 2 -22.56 3.49 48.41
CA LYS A 2 -21.15 3.95 48.44
C LYS A 2 -20.29 2.83 47.88
N LEU A 3 -19.58 3.08 46.80
CA LEU A 3 -18.55 2.17 46.27
C LEU A 3 -17.45 2.04 47.34
N ASN A 4 -17.03 0.82 47.61
CA ASN A 4 -15.90 0.61 48.53
C ASN A 4 -14.57 0.85 47.77
N LYS A 5 -13.48 1.08 48.52
CA LYS A 5 -12.18 1.40 47.94
C LYS A 5 -11.70 0.32 46.96
N LEU A 6 -11.96 -0.95 47.22
CA LEU A 6 -11.60 -2.07 46.36
C LEU A 6 -12.32 -2.01 45.02
N SER A 7 -13.61 -1.69 45.02
CA SER A 7 -14.39 -1.53 43.78
C SER A 7 -13.85 -0.39 42.91
N ILE A 8 -13.40 0.70 43.51
CA ILE A 8 -12.79 1.83 42.83
C ILE A 8 -11.47 1.39 42.16
N TYR A 9 -10.61 0.68 42.89
CA TYR A 9 -9.34 0.17 42.36
C TYR A 9 -9.55 -0.80 41.18
N LEU A 10 -10.52 -1.72 41.26
CA LEU A 10 -10.84 -2.65 40.18
C LEU A 10 -11.33 -1.93 38.92
N VAL A 11 -12.17 -0.89 39.06
CA VAL A 11 -12.63 -0.08 37.95
C VAL A 11 -11.46 0.68 37.30
N VAL A 12 -10.57 1.29 38.11
CA VAL A 12 -9.41 2.02 37.59
C VAL A 12 -8.43 1.08 36.89
N ILE A 13 -8.17 -0.10 37.44
CA ILE A 13 -7.34 -1.13 36.80
C ILE A 13 -7.98 -1.59 35.49
N GLY A 14 -9.28 -1.84 35.47
CA GLY A 14 -10.02 -2.22 34.23
C GLY A 14 -9.96 -1.15 33.15
N LEU A 15 -10.09 0.13 33.53
CA LEU A 15 -9.94 1.27 32.62
C LEU A 15 -8.50 1.38 32.09
N LEU A 16 -7.49 1.18 32.94
CA LEU A 16 -6.08 1.17 32.50
C LEU A 16 -5.80 0.04 31.51
N PHE A 17 -6.33 -1.17 31.75
CA PHE A 17 -6.21 -2.29 30.80
C PHE A 17 -6.92 -2.04 29.47
N ALA A 18 -8.04 -1.34 29.45
CA ALA A 18 -8.75 -0.97 28.23
C ALA A 18 -7.95 0.00 27.33
N ILE A 19 -7.12 0.85 27.95
CA ILE A 19 -6.28 1.82 27.21
C ILE A 19 -5.08 1.12 26.53
N PHE A 20 -4.57 0.01 27.06
CA PHE A 20 -3.42 -0.70 26.49
C PHE A 20 -3.70 -1.48 25.21
N ASN A 21 -4.96 -1.67 24.82
CA ASN A 21 -5.33 -2.39 23.60
C ASN A 21 -5.68 -1.50 22.38
N LEU A 22 -5.40 -0.20 22.47
CA LEU A 22 -5.46 0.67 21.29
C LEU A 22 -4.25 0.39 20.42
N ASN A 23 -4.36 -0.62 19.54
CA ASN A 23 -3.47 -0.75 18.40
C ASN A 23 -3.63 0.53 17.57
N ALA A 24 -2.68 1.45 17.72
CA ALA A 24 -2.67 2.66 16.91
C ALA A 24 -2.55 2.27 15.44
N GLN A 25 -3.57 2.58 14.66
CA GLN A 25 -3.56 2.42 13.22
C GLN A 25 -2.34 3.17 12.65
N LYS A 26 -1.42 2.42 12.06
CA LYS A 26 -0.17 2.96 11.53
C LYS A 26 -0.33 3.31 10.05
N VAL A 27 0.22 4.43 9.62
CA VAL A 27 0.42 4.71 8.19
C VAL A 27 1.76 4.12 7.78
N VAL A 28 1.73 3.19 6.84
CA VAL A 28 2.93 2.56 6.28
C VAL A 28 3.13 3.08 4.88
N ARG A 29 4.24 3.82 4.68
CA ARG A 29 4.58 4.44 3.41
C ARG A 29 5.57 3.60 2.61
N TYR A 30 5.32 3.53 1.30
CA TYR A 30 6.26 3.04 0.29
C TYR A 30 6.39 4.06 -0.84
N ASP A 31 7.62 4.19 -1.35
CA ASP A 31 7.94 4.99 -2.53
C ASP A 31 8.35 4.03 -3.65
N LEU A 32 7.60 4.02 -4.76
CA LEU A 32 7.77 3.13 -5.90
C LEU A 32 8.14 3.95 -7.14
N HIS A 33 9.36 3.79 -7.62
CA HIS A 33 9.88 4.43 -8.83
C HIS A 33 9.74 3.46 -10.00
N VAL A 34 8.83 3.76 -10.92
CA VAL A 34 8.57 2.95 -12.13
C VAL A 34 9.41 3.50 -13.27
N ARG A 35 10.36 2.71 -13.76
CA ARG A 35 11.30 3.16 -14.79
C ARG A 35 11.79 2.04 -15.71
N ASP A 36 12.35 2.44 -16.85
CA ASP A 36 13.04 1.54 -17.74
C ASP A 36 14.31 0.98 -17.13
N THR A 37 14.58 -0.27 -17.43
CA THR A 37 15.85 -0.95 -17.13
C THR A 37 16.24 -1.88 -18.27
N LEU A 38 17.50 -2.31 -18.27
CA LEU A 38 17.99 -3.32 -19.19
C LEU A 38 18.17 -4.63 -18.43
N VAL A 39 17.66 -5.71 -19.02
CA VAL A 39 17.75 -7.07 -18.47
C VAL A 39 18.38 -8.01 -19.48
N ASN A 40 19.03 -9.07 -18.97
CA ASN A 40 19.62 -10.15 -19.78
C ASN A 40 19.32 -11.50 -19.13
N PHE A 41 18.09 -12.01 -19.33
CA PHE A 41 17.70 -13.33 -18.82
C PHE A 41 18.03 -14.48 -19.79
N THR A 42 18.28 -14.18 -21.06
CA THR A 42 18.42 -15.21 -22.13
C THR A 42 19.69 -15.03 -22.97
N GLY A 43 20.69 -14.31 -22.48
CA GLY A 43 21.89 -13.95 -23.22
C GLY A 43 21.72 -12.76 -24.17
N LYS A 44 20.52 -12.17 -24.23
CA LYS A 44 20.23 -10.96 -25.05
C LYS A 44 19.75 -9.84 -24.15
N ILE A 45 20.35 -8.66 -24.30
CA ILE A 45 19.92 -7.47 -23.58
C ILE A 45 18.56 -7.01 -24.15
N LYS A 46 17.59 -6.80 -23.28
CA LYS A 46 16.25 -6.29 -23.58
C LYS A 46 15.87 -5.17 -22.62
N ARG A 47 15.05 -4.22 -23.13
CA ARG A 47 14.38 -3.24 -22.29
C ARG A 47 13.30 -3.96 -21.48
N ALA A 48 13.19 -3.61 -20.22
CA ALA A 48 12.11 -4.01 -19.33
C ALA A 48 11.70 -2.83 -18.46
N ILE A 49 10.52 -2.91 -17.83
CA ILE A 49 10.08 -1.94 -16.84
C ILE A 49 10.32 -2.57 -15.46
N ALA A 50 10.92 -1.80 -14.57
CA ALA A 50 11.20 -2.21 -13.20
C ALA A 50 10.60 -1.22 -12.20
N VAL A 51 10.30 -1.69 -11.01
CA VAL A 51 9.95 -0.86 -9.86
C VAL A 51 11.11 -0.88 -8.87
N ASN A 52 11.62 0.30 -8.51
CA ASN A 52 12.82 0.46 -7.68
C ASN A 52 14.04 -0.34 -8.20
N GLY A 53 14.12 -0.51 -9.53
CA GLY A 53 15.18 -1.27 -10.18
C GLY A 53 15.10 -2.78 -10.01
N GLN A 54 13.99 -3.32 -9.54
CA GLN A 54 13.79 -4.75 -9.27
C GLN A 54 12.78 -5.40 -10.23
N ILE A 55 13.07 -6.63 -10.60
CA ILE A 55 12.20 -7.57 -11.33
C ILE A 55 12.40 -8.95 -10.68
N PRO A 56 11.40 -9.56 -10.05
CA PRO A 56 10.06 -9.02 -9.78
C PRO A 56 10.07 -7.75 -8.93
N MET A 57 8.96 -7.00 -8.97
CA MET A 57 8.78 -5.77 -8.21
C MET A 57 8.93 -5.97 -6.70
N PRO A 58 9.30 -4.93 -5.92
CA PRO A 58 9.49 -5.03 -4.47
C PRO A 58 8.26 -5.57 -3.74
N THR A 59 8.49 -6.41 -2.73
CA THR A 59 7.44 -6.81 -1.79
C THR A 59 7.18 -5.69 -0.79
N MET A 60 5.91 -5.36 -0.60
CA MET A 60 5.43 -4.45 0.44
C MET A 60 4.77 -5.25 1.56
N THR A 61 5.07 -4.91 2.80
CA THR A 61 4.54 -5.61 3.98
C THR A 61 3.72 -4.66 4.84
N PHE A 62 2.51 -5.06 5.18
CA PHE A 62 1.59 -4.32 6.03
C PHE A 62 1.01 -5.22 7.11
N THR A 63 0.53 -4.62 8.18
CA THR A 63 -0.28 -5.30 9.19
C THR A 63 -1.76 -4.99 8.94
N GLN A 64 -2.63 -5.97 9.06
CA GLN A 64 -4.07 -5.74 8.95
C GLN A 64 -4.51 -4.65 9.94
N GLY A 65 -5.25 -3.67 9.45
CA GLY A 65 -5.65 -2.46 10.19
C GLY A 65 -4.76 -1.25 9.94
N ASP A 66 -3.58 -1.41 9.34
CA ASP A 66 -2.75 -0.29 8.90
C ASP A 66 -3.40 0.49 7.75
N THR A 67 -2.90 1.67 7.49
CA THR A 67 -3.18 2.44 6.27
C THR A 67 -1.96 2.35 5.35
N ALA A 68 -2.14 1.81 4.15
CA ALA A 68 -1.14 1.91 3.09
C ALA A 68 -1.10 3.34 2.55
N GLU A 69 0.08 3.88 2.37
CA GLU A 69 0.34 5.12 1.64
C GLU A 69 1.45 4.86 0.63
N ILE A 70 1.10 4.74 -0.66
CA ILE A 70 2.02 4.30 -1.69
C ILE A 70 2.18 5.42 -2.72
N HIS A 71 3.37 6.00 -2.77
CA HIS A 71 3.73 7.03 -3.71
C HIS A 71 4.34 6.39 -4.95
N VAL A 72 3.70 6.51 -6.11
CA VAL A 72 4.16 5.96 -7.38
C VAL A 72 4.70 7.09 -8.25
N TYR A 73 6.00 7.07 -8.48
CA TYR A 73 6.73 8.02 -9.32
C TYR A 73 6.86 7.41 -10.72
N ASN A 74 6.20 8.01 -11.71
CA ASN A 74 6.31 7.56 -13.09
C ASN A 74 7.54 8.19 -13.77
N GLU A 75 8.63 7.45 -13.83
CA GLU A 75 9.88 7.86 -14.52
C GLU A 75 9.96 7.30 -15.94
N LEU A 76 8.86 6.71 -16.47
CA LEU A 76 8.75 6.27 -17.85
C LEU A 76 8.50 7.46 -18.80
N LYS A 77 8.58 7.21 -20.10
CA LYS A 77 8.17 8.15 -21.15
C LYS A 77 6.70 8.01 -21.57
N GLU A 78 5.99 7.10 -20.95
CA GLU A 78 4.59 6.75 -21.21
C GLU A 78 3.80 6.76 -19.91
N ALA A 79 2.49 6.98 -20.00
CA ALA A 79 1.61 6.94 -18.85
C ALA A 79 1.53 5.51 -18.27
N THR A 80 1.37 5.41 -16.96
CA THR A 80 1.26 4.12 -16.26
C THR A 80 0.20 4.16 -15.16
N SER A 81 -0.05 3.04 -14.52
CA SER A 81 -0.82 2.92 -13.28
C SER A 81 -0.40 1.65 -12.56
N LEU A 82 -0.73 1.54 -11.28
CA LEU A 82 -0.60 0.28 -10.53
C LEU A 82 -1.95 -0.13 -9.99
N HIS A 83 -2.31 -1.39 -10.22
CA HIS A 83 -3.51 -2.03 -9.71
C HIS A 83 -3.15 -3.01 -8.59
N TRP A 84 -3.96 -3.03 -7.53
CA TRP A 84 -3.78 -3.85 -6.34
C TRP A 84 -4.67 -5.09 -6.43
N HIS A 85 -4.18 -6.11 -7.10
CA HIS A 85 -4.99 -7.28 -7.47
C HIS A 85 -5.48 -8.06 -6.26
N GLY A 86 -6.81 -8.17 -6.16
CA GLY A 86 -7.49 -8.94 -5.11
C GLY A 86 -7.61 -8.24 -3.76
N LEU A 87 -7.24 -6.96 -3.66
CA LEU A 87 -7.49 -6.18 -2.46
C LEU A 87 -8.91 -5.57 -2.46
N ILE A 88 -9.54 -5.57 -1.29
CA ILE A 88 -10.78 -4.83 -1.02
C ILE A 88 -10.37 -3.43 -0.56
N LEU A 89 -10.61 -2.43 -1.41
CA LEU A 89 -10.20 -1.06 -1.18
C LEU A 89 -11.20 -0.08 -1.79
N PRO A 90 -11.15 1.22 -1.46
CA PRO A 90 -11.99 2.24 -2.08
C PRO A 90 -11.76 2.29 -3.59
N ASN A 91 -12.85 2.35 -4.37
CA ASN A 91 -12.81 2.30 -5.85
C ASN A 91 -11.79 3.29 -6.47
N LYS A 92 -11.68 4.49 -5.94
CA LYS A 92 -10.74 5.52 -6.42
C LYS A 92 -9.25 5.16 -6.24
N GLU A 93 -8.94 4.14 -5.44
CA GLU A 93 -7.59 3.67 -5.16
C GLU A 93 -7.24 2.39 -5.95
N ASP A 94 -8.15 1.89 -6.79
CA ASP A 94 -8.03 0.59 -7.46
C ASP A 94 -7.00 0.58 -8.61
N GLY A 95 -6.61 1.73 -9.12
CA GLY A 95 -5.53 1.86 -10.08
C GLY A 95 -5.88 1.51 -11.53
N VAL A 96 -7.17 1.46 -11.89
CA VAL A 96 -7.62 1.17 -13.26
C VAL A 96 -7.80 2.48 -14.03
N PRO A 97 -6.96 2.74 -15.07
CA PRO A 97 -7.00 3.98 -15.83
C PRO A 97 -8.36 4.22 -16.47
N TYR A 98 -8.82 5.48 -16.47
CA TYR A 98 -10.08 5.96 -17.04
C TYR A 98 -11.35 5.38 -16.40
N LEU A 99 -11.22 4.43 -15.47
CA LEU A 99 -12.35 3.85 -14.75
C LEU A 99 -12.37 4.31 -13.28
N THR A 100 -11.26 4.14 -12.57
CA THR A 100 -11.16 4.47 -11.14
C THR A 100 -10.27 5.68 -10.89
N GLN A 101 -9.35 5.99 -11.81
CA GLN A 101 -8.45 7.14 -11.77
C GLN A 101 -8.00 7.54 -13.18
N MET A 102 -7.33 8.69 -13.29
CA MET A 102 -6.57 9.03 -14.50
C MET A 102 -5.22 8.31 -14.47
N PRO A 103 -4.62 7.99 -15.65
CA PRO A 103 -3.25 7.47 -15.72
C PRO A 103 -2.26 8.38 -15.00
N ILE A 104 -1.17 7.81 -14.53
CA ILE A 104 -0.04 8.56 -13.97
C ILE A 104 0.84 8.99 -15.15
N GLU A 105 0.81 10.27 -15.49
CA GLU A 105 1.54 10.82 -16.62
C GLU A 105 3.06 10.77 -16.40
N PRO A 106 3.88 10.76 -17.46
CA PRO A 106 5.34 10.83 -17.37
C PRO A 106 5.83 11.98 -16.50
N GLY A 107 6.76 11.69 -15.59
CA GLY A 107 7.35 12.66 -14.67
C GLY A 107 6.42 13.13 -13.54
N THR A 108 5.24 12.51 -13.38
CA THR A 108 4.32 12.84 -12.30
C THR A 108 4.29 11.75 -11.22
N THR A 109 3.67 12.07 -10.10
CA THR A 109 3.52 11.17 -8.95
C THR A 109 2.03 11.02 -8.63
N HIS A 110 1.61 9.79 -8.34
CA HIS A 110 0.29 9.49 -7.79
C HIS A 110 0.44 8.88 -6.39
N VAL A 111 -0.47 9.21 -5.48
CA VAL A 111 -0.46 8.67 -4.11
C VAL A 111 -1.71 7.84 -3.91
N TYR A 112 -1.54 6.54 -3.75
CA TYR A 112 -2.60 5.63 -3.30
C TYR A 112 -2.64 5.61 -1.79
N ARG A 113 -3.84 5.74 -1.21
CA ARG A 113 -4.02 5.72 0.24
C ARG A 113 -5.28 4.97 0.64
N PHE A 114 -5.12 3.78 1.22
CA PHE A 114 -6.25 2.92 1.59
C PHE A 114 -5.96 2.08 2.85
N PRO A 115 -7.03 1.69 3.59
CA PRO A 115 -6.89 0.81 4.74
C PRO A 115 -6.57 -0.62 4.29
N ILE A 116 -5.71 -1.30 5.05
CA ILE A 116 -5.43 -2.73 4.87
C ILE A 116 -6.50 -3.53 5.61
N ALA A 117 -7.56 -3.90 4.90
CA ALA A 117 -8.70 -4.65 5.46
C ALA A 117 -8.45 -6.17 5.49
N GLN A 118 -7.57 -6.68 4.64
CA GLN A 118 -7.31 -8.10 4.44
C GLN A 118 -5.93 -8.50 4.94
N ASN A 119 -5.79 -9.79 5.26
CA ASN A 119 -4.51 -10.47 5.40
C ASN A 119 -4.27 -11.40 4.20
N GLY A 120 -3.08 -12.01 4.12
CA GLY A 120 -2.69 -12.90 3.04
C GLY A 120 -1.66 -12.27 2.10
N THR A 121 -1.38 -12.99 1.00
CA THR A 121 -0.45 -12.54 -0.04
C THR A 121 -1.24 -12.13 -1.27
N HIS A 122 -1.05 -10.91 -1.70
CA HIS A 122 -1.66 -10.32 -2.89
C HIS A 122 -0.56 -9.84 -3.82
N TRP A 123 -0.89 -9.55 -5.07
CA TRP A 123 0.08 -9.01 -6.02
C TRP A 123 -0.40 -7.68 -6.58
N TYR A 124 0.51 -6.91 -7.10
CA TYR A 124 0.21 -5.66 -7.80
C TYR A 124 0.89 -5.66 -9.16
N HIS A 125 0.35 -4.93 -10.11
CA HIS A 125 0.86 -4.89 -11.48
C HIS A 125 0.45 -3.61 -12.19
N SER A 126 1.10 -3.32 -13.31
CA SER A 126 0.66 -2.24 -14.21
C SER A 126 -0.71 -2.59 -14.81
N HIS A 127 -1.56 -1.59 -14.96
CA HIS A 127 -2.85 -1.69 -15.64
C HIS A 127 -2.92 -0.71 -16.81
N SER A 128 -1.78 -0.29 -17.36
CA SER A 128 -1.66 0.67 -18.46
C SER A 128 -0.69 0.13 -19.50
N GLY A 129 -0.99 0.34 -20.79
CA GLY A 129 -0.10 -0.05 -21.89
C GLY A 129 -0.04 -1.56 -22.16
N LEU A 130 -1.15 -2.28 -21.91
CA LEU A 130 -1.30 -3.70 -22.25
C LEU A 130 -1.60 -3.90 -23.72
#